data_073ae6cd009ec3d43e4d8baecded6439
#
_entry.id   073ae6cd009ec3d43e4d8baecded6439
#
_cell.length_a   1.000
_cell.length_b   1.000
_cell.length_c   1.000
_cell.angle_alpha   90.00
_cell.angle_beta   90.00
_cell.angle_gamma   90.00
#
_symmetry.space_group_name_H-M   'P 1'
#
loop_
_entity.id
_entity.type
_entity.pdbx_description
1 polymer ?
#
loop_
_entity_poly.entity_id
_entity_poly.type
_entity_poly.pdbx_seq_one_letter_code
_entity_poly.pdbx_strand_id
1 'polypeptide(L)'
;ILAFVPWINGEGLVSKFVPFAFITGGFYSCLAGFIGMRIATSSNARTANAASESLNRGLRVAISSGSVMGFTVVGLGILDVSVWFLILKYVFQCDSTTIANTMVMFGMGASCAALFARVGGGIFTKAADVGADLVGKVEAGIPEDDPRNPATIADNVGDNVGDVAGMGADLYESYCGSILASAALGAAA
;
A
#
# COMPACT_ATOMS: atom_id res chain seq x y z
N ILE A 1 5.15 -22.20 2.63
CA ILE A 1 4.18 -23.18 3.19
C ILE A 1 3.01 -23.32 2.22
N LEU A 2 2.28 -22.25 1.84
CA LEU A 2 1.12 -22.31 0.92
C LEU A 2 1.46 -22.96 -0.45
N ALA A 3 2.69 -22.86 -0.94
CA ALA A 3 3.12 -23.50 -2.18
C ALA A 3 3.28 -25.02 -2.06
N PHE A 4 3.49 -25.54 -0.86
CA PHE A 4 3.73 -26.96 -0.61
C PHE A 4 2.51 -27.74 -0.12
N VAL A 5 1.47 -27.05 0.36
CA VAL A 5 0.25 -27.70 0.86
C VAL A 5 -0.43 -28.60 -0.20
N PRO A 6 -0.55 -28.21 -1.49
CA PRO A 6 -1.11 -29.08 -2.52
C PRO A 6 -0.30 -30.34 -2.79
N TRP A 7 1.02 -30.29 -2.57
CA TRP A 7 1.95 -31.40 -2.79
C TRP A 7 1.91 -32.44 -1.66
N ILE A 8 1.57 -32.00 -0.45
CA ILE A 8 1.59 -32.88 0.74
C ILE A 8 0.33 -33.76 0.80
N ASN A 9 -0.82 -33.27 0.31
CA ASN A 9 -2.09 -33.97 0.50
C ASN A 9 -2.61 -34.74 -0.75
N GLY A 10 -1.95 -34.65 -1.90
CA GLY A 10 -2.32 -35.41 -3.11
C GLY A 10 -3.72 -35.13 -3.69
N GLU A 11 -4.56 -34.42 -2.96
CA GLU A 11 -5.89 -33.99 -3.38
C GLU A 11 -5.87 -32.51 -3.70
N GLY A 12 -6.18 -32.15 -4.94
CA GLY A 12 -6.04 -30.79 -5.48
C GLY A 12 -7.00 -29.76 -4.91
N LEU A 13 -7.03 -29.61 -3.57
CA LEU A 13 -7.83 -28.61 -2.87
C LEU A 13 -7.34 -27.17 -3.13
N VAL A 14 -6.10 -26.98 -3.53
CA VAL A 14 -5.52 -25.65 -3.78
C VAL A 14 -4.91 -25.60 -5.18
N SER A 15 -5.35 -24.66 -5.99
CA SER A 15 -4.82 -24.45 -7.34
C SER A 15 -3.31 -24.15 -7.32
N LYS A 16 -2.56 -24.75 -8.25
CA LYS A 16 -1.13 -24.46 -8.46
C LYS A 16 -0.83 -22.99 -8.78
N PHE A 17 -1.83 -22.18 -9.09
CA PHE A 17 -1.71 -20.76 -9.34
C PHE A 17 -1.69 -19.91 -8.05
N VAL A 18 -2.15 -20.47 -6.93
CA VAL A 18 -2.25 -19.79 -5.63
C VAL A 18 -0.95 -19.15 -5.15
N PRO A 19 0.21 -19.82 -5.17
CA PRO A 19 1.45 -19.18 -4.72
C PRO A 19 1.84 -17.99 -5.58
N PHE A 20 1.62 -18.08 -6.89
CA PHE A 20 1.93 -16.97 -7.80
C PHE A 20 0.98 -15.81 -7.60
N ALA A 21 -0.32 -16.05 -7.43
CA ALA A 21 -1.30 -15.03 -7.14
C ALA A 21 -0.99 -14.32 -5.81
N PHE A 22 -0.64 -15.07 -4.78
CA PHE A 22 -0.22 -14.51 -3.48
C PHE A 22 0.99 -13.58 -3.61
N ILE A 23 2.03 -14.00 -4.34
CA ILE A 23 3.24 -13.19 -4.54
C ILE A 23 2.94 -11.94 -5.35
N THR A 24 2.15 -12.02 -6.42
CA THR A 24 1.81 -10.85 -7.23
C THR A 24 0.95 -9.86 -6.47
N GLY A 25 -0.04 -10.30 -5.71
CA GLY A 25 -0.83 -9.42 -4.83
C GLY A 25 0.02 -8.65 -3.84
N GLY A 26 0.96 -9.34 -3.17
CA GLY A 26 1.93 -8.70 -2.29
C GLY A 26 2.86 -7.72 -3.02
N PHE A 27 3.35 -8.08 -4.19
CA PHE A 27 4.21 -7.22 -5.00
C PHE A 27 3.51 -5.93 -5.42
N TYR A 28 2.30 -6.00 -5.95
CA TYR A 28 1.56 -4.81 -6.38
C TYR A 28 1.12 -3.94 -5.22
N SER A 29 0.80 -4.52 -4.06
CA SER A 29 0.55 -3.78 -2.82
C SER A 29 1.77 -2.96 -2.40
N CYS A 30 2.94 -3.59 -2.35
CA CYS A 30 4.20 -2.88 -2.07
C CYS A 30 4.54 -1.82 -3.12
N LEU A 31 4.31 -2.12 -4.40
CA LEU A 31 4.57 -1.19 -5.51
C LEU A 31 3.68 0.06 -5.41
N ALA A 32 2.41 -0.11 -5.08
CA ALA A 32 1.48 0.99 -4.86
C ALA A 32 1.96 1.91 -3.73
N GLY A 33 2.30 1.34 -2.57
CA GLY A 33 2.86 2.08 -1.44
C GLY A 33 4.17 2.81 -1.80
N PHE A 34 5.07 2.15 -2.52
CA PHE A 34 6.35 2.73 -2.95
C PHE A 34 6.17 3.94 -3.88
N ILE A 35 5.32 3.82 -4.90
CA ILE A 35 5.04 4.92 -5.85
C ILE A 35 4.42 6.11 -5.10
N GLY A 36 3.41 5.84 -4.26
CA GLY A 36 2.74 6.87 -3.47
C GLY A 36 3.69 7.61 -2.55
N MET A 37 4.49 6.87 -1.77
CA MET A 37 5.49 7.44 -0.87
C MET A 37 6.50 8.32 -1.62
N ARG A 38 7.02 7.84 -2.74
CA ARG A 38 8.02 8.58 -3.51
C ARG A 38 7.48 9.91 -4.04
N ILE A 39 6.22 9.94 -4.47
CA ILE A 39 5.56 11.17 -4.93
C ILE A 39 5.25 12.10 -3.75
N ALA A 40 4.74 11.58 -2.63
CA ALA A 40 4.43 12.37 -1.45
C ALA A 40 5.68 13.06 -0.91
N THR A 41 6.75 12.32 -0.66
CA THR A 41 8.01 12.89 -0.14
C THR A 41 8.64 13.91 -1.09
N SER A 42 8.60 13.67 -2.40
CA SER A 42 9.12 14.64 -3.39
C SER A 42 8.25 15.90 -3.52
N SER A 43 7.01 15.86 -3.05
CA SER A 43 6.08 16.99 -3.10
C SER A 43 6.12 17.86 -1.84
N ASN A 44 6.73 17.40 -0.75
CA ASN A 44 6.74 18.13 0.54
C ASN A 44 7.27 19.55 0.41
N ALA A 45 8.45 19.73 -0.20
CA ALA A 45 9.04 21.06 -0.39
C ALA A 45 8.17 21.97 -1.27
N ARG A 46 7.51 21.41 -2.28
CA ARG A 46 6.59 22.16 -3.15
C ARG A 46 5.32 22.57 -2.42
N THR A 47 4.79 21.69 -1.60
CA THR A 47 3.62 21.97 -0.77
C THR A 47 3.92 23.04 0.26
N ALA A 48 5.06 22.94 0.95
CA ALA A 48 5.50 23.93 1.91
C ALA A 48 5.70 25.31 1.25
N ASN A 49 6.38 25.38 0.12
CA ASN A 49 6.56 26.63 -0.62
C ASN A 49 5.23 27.22 -1.12
N ALA A 50 4.32 26.39 -1.62
CA ALA A 50 3.00 26.87 -2.03
C ALA A 50 2.14 27.34 -0.85
N ALA A 51 2.25 26.68 0.30
CA ALA A 51 1.53 27.05 1.52
C ALA A 51 2.04 28.38 2.11
N SER A 52 3.32 28.74 1.93
CA SER A 52 3.86 30.03 2.34
C SER A 52 3.26 31.21 1.58
N GLU A 53 2.77 30.99 0.35
CA GLU A 53 2.09 32.04 -0.42
C GLU A 53 0.58 32.11 -0.09
N SER A 54 -0.11 30.95 -0.04
CA SER A 54 -1.50 30.87 0.40
C SER A 54 -1.91 29.43 0.73
N LEU A 55 -2.83 29.27 1.70
CA LEU A 55 -3.40 27.99 2.09
C LEU A 55 -4.02 27.23 0.89
N ASN A 56 -4.77 27.94 0.04
CA ASN A 56 -5.42 27.34 -1.11
C ASN A 56 -4.42 26.80 -2.15
N ARG A 57 -3.28 27.47 -2.31
CA ARG A 57 -2.21 26.99 -3.19
C ARG A 57 -1.54 25.75 -2.62
N GLY A 58 -1.21 25.75 -1.35
CA GLY A 58 -0.67 24.59 -0.64
C GLY A 58 -1.59 23.38 -0.75
N LEU A 59 -2.88 23.58 -0.46
CA LEU A 59 -3.88 22.52 -0.54
C LEU A 59 -4.01 21.94 -1.96
N ARG A 60 -3.97 22.77 -2.99
CA ARG A 60 -4.04 22.32 -4.38
C ARG A 60 -2.83 21.42 -4.75
N VAL A 61 -1.64 21.78 -4.32
CA VAL A 61 -0.43 20.96 -4.55
C VAL A 61 -0.51 19.65 -3.78
N ALA A 62 -0.93 19.68 -2.53
CA ALA A 62 -1.10 18.49 -1.68
C ALA A 62 -2.13 17.51 -2.28
N ILE A 63 -3.31 18.00 -2.68
CA ILE A 63 -4.35 17.17 -3.32
C ILE A 63 -3.85 16.60 -4.64
N SER A 64 -3.15 17.39 -5.46
CA SER A 64 -2.57 16.89 -6.72
C SER A 64 -1.57 15.77 -6.49
N SER A 65 -0.74 15.88 -5.46
CA SER A 65 0.19 14.82 -5.05
C SER A 65 -0.54 13.57 -4.55
N GLY A 66 -1.52 13.74 -3.67
CA GLY A 66 -2.32 12.64 -3.12
C GLY A 66 -3.14 11.89 -4.18
N SER A 67 -3.63 12.60 -5.21
CA SER A 67 -4.39 12.00 -6.30
C SER A 67 -3.57 11.00 -7.12
N VAL A 68 -2.25 11.19 -7.23
CA VAL A 68 -1.35 10.20 -7.87
C VAL A 68 -1.43 8.86 -7.15
N MET A 69 -1.44 8.87 -5.81
CA MET A 69 -1.60 7.65 -5.03
C MET A 69 -2.94 6.97 -5.29
N GLY A 70 -4.04 7.72 -5.28
CA GLY A 70 -5.37 7.19 -5.57
C GLY A 70 -5.46 6.55 -6.95
N PHE A 71 -4.99 7.23 -8.00
CA PHE A 71 -4.97 6.67 -9.36
C PHE A 71 -4.04 5.45 -9.49
N THR A 72 -2.91 5.42 -8.78
CA THR A 72 -1.99 4.28 -8.77
C THR A 72 -2.68 3.05 -8.17
N VAL A 73 -3.31 3.20 -7.02
CA VAL A 73 -4.05 2.11 -6.34
C VAL A 73 -5.14 1.55 -7.25
N VAL A 74 -5.99 2.42 -7.80
CA VAL A 74 -7.10 2.01 -8.68
C VAL A 74 -6.58 1.37 -9.96
N GLY A 75 -5.59 1.99 -10.61
CA GLY A 75 -5.04 1.50 -11.87
C GLY A 75 -4.35 0.16 -11.72
N LEU A 76 -3.47 0.00 -10.72
CA LEU A 76 -2.80 -1.26 -10.46
C LEU A 76 -3.77 -2.35 -10.02
N GLY A 77 -4.76 -2.02 -9.18
CA GLY A 77 -5.76 -2.98 -8.72
C GLY A 77 -6.61 -3.54 -9.85
N ILE A 78 -7.16 -2.68 -10.71
CA ILE A 78 -7.93 -3.12 -11.88
C ILE A 78 -7.06 -3.93 -12.83
N LEU A 79 -5.82 -3.48 -13.09
CA LEU A 79 -4.90 -4.16 -13.99
C LEU A 79 -4.61 -5.57 -13.49
N ASP A 80 -4.22 -5.73 -12.23
CA ASP A 80 -3.80 -7.01 -11.69
C ASP A 80 -4.97 -8.00 -11.61
N VAL A 81 -6.12 -7.58 -11.06
CA VAL A 81 -7.35 -8.40 -11.03
C VAL A 81 -7.76 -8.83 -12.43
N SER A 82 -7.74 -7.89 -13.41
CA SER A 82 -8.12 -8.21 -14.79
C SER A 82 -7.15 -9.18 -15.48
N VAL A 83 -5.84 -8.97 -15.30
CA VAL A 83 -4.80 -9.84 -15.89
C VAL A 83 -4.92 -11.26 -15.34
N TRP A 84 -5.06 -11.43 -14.03
CA TRP A 84 -5.27 -12.74 -13.42
C TRP A 84 -6.54 -13.42 -13.93
N PHE A 85 -7.66 -12.68 -13.97
CA PHE A 85 -8.92 -13.22 -14.48
C PHE A 85 -8.80 -13.68 -15.92
N LEU A 86 -8.22 -12.86 -16.80
CA LEU A 86 -8.03 -13.18 -18.22
C LEU A 86 -7.11 -14.39 -18.42
N ILE A 87 -6.00 -14.46 -17.68
CA ILE A 87 -5.07 -15.59 -17.75
C ILE A 87 -5.75 -16.88 -17.31
N LEU A 88 -6.41 -16.89 -16.16
CA LEU A 88 -7.08 -18.08 -15.65
C LEU A 88 -8.24 -18.53 -16.56
N LYS A 89 -9.02 -17.57 -17.05
CA LYS A 89 -10.22 -17.85 -17.87
C LYS A 89 -9.89 -18.31 -19.30
N TYR A 90 -9.00 -17.59 -20.00
CA TYR A 90 -8.79 -17.77 -21.43
C TYR A 90 -7.53 -18.56 -21.76
N VAL A 91 -6.45 -18.45 -21.00
CA VAL A 91 -5.21 -19.19 -21.27
C VAL A 91 -5.27 -20.58 -20.65
N PHE A 92 -5.65 -20.67 -19.37
CA PHE A 92 -5.70 -21.96 -18.66
C PHE A 92 -7.08 -22.59 -18.63
N GLN A 93 -8.12 -21.91 -19.10
CA GLN A 93 -9.50 -22.40 -19.16
C GLN A 93 -9.97 -23.00 -17.82
N CYS A 94 -9.60 -22.38 -16.72
CA CYS A 94 -9.96 -22.82 -15.38
C CYS A 94 -11.47 -22.67 -15.15
N ASP A 95 -12.00 -23.55 -14.29
CA ASP A 95 -13.37 -23.47 -13.79
C ASP A 95 -13.54 -22.28 -12.82
N SER A 96 -14.79 -21.88 -12.62
CA SER A 96 -15.11 -20.71 -11.78
C SER A 96 -14.61 -20.86 -10.32
N THR A 97 -14.61 -22.07 -9.80
CA THR A 97 -14.15 -22.37 -8.44
C THR A 97 -12.64 -22.15 -8.30
N THR A 98 -11.86 -22.63 -9.28
CA THR A 98 -10.40 -22.43 -9.33
C THR A 98 -10.06 -20.94 -9.45
N ILE A 99 -10.80 -20.20 -10.30
CA ILE A 99 -10.62 -18.76 -10.45
C ILE A 99 -10.90 -18.07 -9.12
N ALA A 100 -12.05 -18.32 -8.49
CA ALA A 100 -12.42 -17.70 -7.22
C ALA A 100 -11.39 -17.96 -6.11
N ASN A 101 -10.96 -19.22 -5.93
CA ASN A 101 -9.96 -19.58 -4.92
C ASN A 101 -8.60 -18.90 -5.18
N THR A 102 -8.18 -18.81 -6.44
CA THR A 102 -6.93 -18.15 -6.80
C THR A 102 -7.00 -16.65 -6.52
N MET A 103 -8.12 -16.01 -6.85
CA MET A 103 -8.32 -14.58 -6.62
C MET A 103 -8.41 -14.22 -5.13
N VAL A 104 -9.01 -15.08 -4.29
CA VAL A 104 -8.99 -14.89 -2.83
C VAL A 104 -7.56 -14.91 -2.29
N MET A 105 -6.73 -15.82 -2.78
CA MET A 105 -5.33 -15.91 -2.34
C MET A 105 -4.46 -14.76 -2.84
N PHE A 106 -4.78 -14.19 -3.97
CA PHE A 106 -4.23 -12.90 -4.43
C PHE A 106 -4.53 -11.79 -3.42
N GLY A 107 -5.78 -11.65 -2.99
CA GLY A 107 -6.19 -10.69 -1.95
C GLY A 107 -5.45 -10.91 -0.62
N MET A 108 -5.27 -12.16 -0.20
CA MET A 108 -4.47 -12.49 1.00
C MET A 108 -3.00 -12.07 0.86
N GLY A 109 -2.41 -12.17 -0.32
CA GLY A 109 -1.05 -11.72 -0.58
C GLY A 109 -0.91 -10.20 -0.41
N ALA A 110 -1.86 -9.46 -0.98
CA ALA A 110 -1.94 -8.01 -0.83
C ALA A 110 -2.13 -7.60 0.64
N SER A 111 -3.03 -8.26 1.37
CA SER A 111 -3.30 -8.02 2.78
C SER A 111 -2.08 -8.28 3.68
N CYS A 112 -1.37 -9.38 3.42
CA CYS A 112 -0.15 -9.71 4.15
C CYS A 112 0.92 -8.63 3.96
N ALA A 113 1.16 -8.19 2.74
CA ALA A 113 2.11 -7.11 2.45
C ALA A 113 1.69 -5.77 3.07
N ALA A 114 0.40 -5.43 2.99
CA ALA A 114 -0.17 -4.23 3.59
C ALA A 114 0.02 -4.19 5.11
N LEU A 115 -0.22 -5.33 5.79
CA LEU A 115 0.00 -5.43 7.24
C LEU A 115 1.45 -5.10 7.62
N PHE A 116 2.43 -5.70 6.94
CA PHE A 116 3.84 -5.44 7.24
C PHE A 116 4.26 -4.01 6.87
N ALA A 117 3.77 -3.47 5.76
CA ALA A 117 4.03 -2.09 5.36
C ALA A 117 3.47 -1.09 6.39
N ARG A 118 2.27 -1.35 6.91
CA ARG A 118 1.59 -0.50 7.88
C ARG A 118 2.29 -0.53 9.25
N VAL A 119 2.66 -1.71 9.73
CA VAL A 119 3.40 -1.86 10.99
C VAL A 119 4.79 -1.23 10.87
N GLY A 120 5.51 -1.52 9.80
CA GLY A 120 6.86 -0.96 9.55
C GLY A 120 6.83 0.56 9.38
N GLY A 121 5.84 1.10 8.68
CA GLY A 121 5.62 2.53 8.51
C GLY A 121 5.37 3.22 9.85
N GLY A 122 4.48 2.68 10.69
CA GLY A 122 4.20 3.22 12.02
C GLY A 122 5.41 3.19 12.96
N ILE A 123 6.23 2.14 12.90
CA ILE A 123 7.50 2.09 13.66
C ILE A 123 8.46 3.18 13.17
N PHE A 124 8.57 3.36 11.86
CA PHE A 124 9.45 4.38 11.27
C PHE A 124 9.04 5.79 11.69
N THR A 125 7.75 6.12 11.60
CA THR A 125 7.19 7.40 12.03
C THR A 125 7.49 7.67 13.50
N LYS A 126 7.23 6.70 14.38
CA LYS A 126 7.51 6.87 15.80
C LYS A 126 9.00 6.96 16.13
N ALA A 127 9.86 6.31 15.38
CA ALA A 127 11.30 6.46 15.55
C ALA A 127 11.78 7.87 15.15
N ALA A 128 11.22 8.46 14.11
CA ALA A 128 11.53 9.82 13.68
C ALA A 128 11.05 10.85 14.72
N ASP A 129 9.81 10.75 15.18
CA ASP A 129 9.18 11.59 16.22
C ASP A 129 10.00 11.58 17.52
N VAL A 130 10.24 10.40 18.09
CA VAL A 130 11.04 10.25 19.32
C VAL A 130 12.48 10.75 19.13
N GLY A 131 13.08 10.50 17.97
CA GLY A 131 14.43 11.00 17.66
C GLY A 131 14.49 12.53 17.58
N ALA A 132 13.51 13.16 16.94
CA ALA A 132 13.41 14.62 16.87
C ALA A 132 13.21 15.26 18.26
N ASP A 133 12.37 14.64 19.08
CA ASP A 133 12.12 15.08 20.47
C ASP A 133 13.36 14.95 21.35
N LEU A 134 14.10 13.87 21.27
CA LEU A 134 15.34 13.69 22.03
C LEU A 134 16.37 14.76 21.69
N VAL A 135 16.58 15.03 20.40
CA VAL A 135 17.52 16.06 19.96
C VAL A 135 17.04 17.47 20.38
N GLY A 136 15.77 17.78 20.15
CA GLY A 136 15.22 19.09 20.46
C GLY A 136 15.07 19.35 21.96
N LYS A 137 14.26 18.57 22.64
CA LYS A 137 13.90 18.83 24.05
C LYS A 137 15.00 18.47 25.02
N VAL A 138 15.73 17.34 24.81
CA VAL A 138 16.70 16.85 25.76
C VAL A 138 18.08 17.43 25.52
N GLU A 139 18.59 17.40 24.29
CA GLU A 139 19.94 17.86 23.99
C GLU A 139 20.01 19.38 23.79
N ALA A 140 19.10 19.96 22.99
CA ALA A 140 19.13 21.36 22.64
C ALA A 140 18.31 22.26 23.60
N GLY A 141 17.42 21.71 24.42
CA GLY A 141 16.56 22.43 25.35
C GLY A 141 15.60 23.42 24.66
N ILE A 142 15.16 23.08 23.45
CA ILE A 142 14.23 23.88 22.66
C ILE A 142 12.83 23.23 22.63
N PRO A 143 11.76 24.02 22.40
CA PRO A 143 10.40 23.47 22.29
C PRO A 143 10.26 22.42 21.21
N GLU A 144 9.20 21.63 21.32
CA GLU A 144 8.75 20.70 20.28
C GLU A 144 8.50 21.45 18.97
N ASP A 145 8.80 20.83 17.84
CA ASP A 145 8.63 21.39 16.50
C ASP A 145 9.35 22.73 16.24
N ASP A 146 10.37 23.06 17.05
CA ASP A 146 11.11 24.30 16.86
C ASP A 146 11.88 24.25 15.51
N PRO A 147 11.75 25.30 14.65
CA PRO A 147 12.41 25.32 13.34
C PRO A 147 13.94 25.32 13.40
N ARG A 148 14.53 25.55 14.58
CA ARG A 148 15.97 25.40 14.79
C ARG A 148 16.42 23.97 14.91
N ASN A 149 15.50 23.03 15.17
CA ASN A 149 15.80 21.62 15.21
C ASN A 149 15.70 21.01 13.80
N PRO A 150 16.81 20.64 13.15
CA PRO A 150 16.76 20.03 11.82
C PRO A 150 16.06 18.68 11.80
N ALA A 151 15.94 18.00 12.93
CA ALA A 151 15.24 16.72 13.05
C ALA A 151 13.72 16.85 12.87
N THR A 152 13.14 18.04 13.08
CA THR A 152 11.72 18.33 12.78
C THR A 152 11.38 18.08 11.32
N ILE A 153 12.31 18.35 10.39
CA ILE A 153 12.11 18.02 8.96
C ILE A 153 12.05 16.50 8.76
N ALA A 154 12.95 15.77 9.42
CA ALA A 154 12.98 14.32 9.33
C ALA A 154 11.72 13.67 9.90
N ASP A 155 11.19 14.24 10.98
CA ASP A 155 9.93 13.81 11.59
C ASP A 155 8.75 14.02 10.64
N ASN A 156 8.55 15.22 10.13
CA ASN A 156 7.49 15.52 9.17
C ASN A 156 7.58 14.71 7.86
N VAL A 157 8.79 14.39 7.40
CA VAL A 157 8.99 13.47 6.26
C VAL A 157 8.70 12.03 6.65
N GLY A 158 9.03 11.64 7.89
CA GLY A 158 8.74 10.33 8.46
C GLY A 158 7.25 10.02 8.50
N ASP A 159 6.41 10.99 8.86
CA ASP A 159 4.95 10.87 8.82
C ASP A 159 4.45 10.51 7.42
N ASN A 160 4.98 11.14 6.37
CA ASN A 160 4.63 10.77 4.99
C ASN A 160 5.03 9.34 4.65
N VAL A 161 6.17 8.85 5.15
CA VAL A 161 6.58 7.44 4.94
C VAL A 161 5.59 6.49 5.63
N GLY A 162 5.27 6.75 6.90
CA GLY A 162 4.33 5.93 7.67
C GLY A 162 2.93 5.91 7.06
N ASP A 163 2.39 7.09 6.81
CA ASP A 163 1.01 7.22 6.36
C ASP A 163 0.84 6.85 4.89
N VAL A 164 1.73 7.30 4.00
CA VAL A 164 1.56 7.05 2.56
C VAL A 164 2.02 5.65 2.15
N ALA A 165 3.16 5.16 2.65
CA ALA A 165 3.60 3.82 2.30
C ALA A 165 2.71 2.74 2.94
N GLY A 166 2.44 2.87 4.24
CA GLY A 166 1.60 1.92 4.98
C GLY A 166 0.15 1.94 4.54
N MET A 167 -0.48 3.13 4.52
CA MET A 167 -1.87 3.27 4.10
C MET A 167 -2.07 3.03 2.61
N GLY A 168 -1.07 3.32 1.78
CA GLY A 168 -1.18 3.09 0.35
C GLY A 168 -1.27 1.61 -0.02
N ALA A 169 -0.50 0.77 0.65
CA ALA A 169 -0.60 -0.69 0.52
C ALA A 169 -1.96 -1.22 1.03
N ASP A 170 -2.44 -0.66 2.14
CA ASP A 170 -3.73 -1.00 2.76
C ASP A 170 -4.93 -0.60 1.86
N LEU A 171 -4.85 0.58 1.23
CA LEU A 171 -5.87 1.03 0.26
C LEU A 171 -5.91 0.12 -0.98
N TYR A 172 -4.76 -0.31 -1.47
CA TYR A 172 -4.68 -1.26 -2.58
C TYR A 172 -5.37 -2.60 -2.23
N GLU A 173 -5.06 -3.15 -1.07
CA GLU A 173 -5.66 -4.39 -0.58
C GLU A 173 -7.19 -4.25 -0.44
N SER A 174 -7.66 -3.20 0.24
CA SER A 174 -9.08 -2.96 0.47
C SER A 174 -9.85 -2.73 -0.83
N TYR A 175 -9.26 -2.04 -1.80
CA TYR A 175 -9.85 -1.83 -3.12
C TYR A 175 -9.98 -3.14 -3.90
N CYS A 176 -8.92 -3.93 -3.98
CA CYS A 176 -8.95 -5.25 -4.62
C CYS A 176 -9.93 -6.19 -3.92
N GLY A 177 -9.93 -6.22 -2.59
CA GLY A 177 -10.84 -7.03 -1.78
C GLY A 177 -12.31 -6.69 -2.04
N SER A 178 -12.64 -5.41 -2.18
CA SER A 178 -13.99 -4.96 -2.50
C SER A 178 -14.45 -5.40 -3.89
N ILE A 179 -13.56 -5.33 -4.89
CA ILE A 179 -13.85 -5.84 -6.26
C ILE A 179 -14.08 -7.35 -6.22
N LEU A 180 -13.20 -8.09 -5.54
CA LEU A 180 -13.30 -9.55 -5.45
C LEU A 180 -14.56 -10.01 -4.71
N ALA A 181 -14.91 -9.34 -3.60
CA ALA A 181 -16.13 -9.62 -2.87
C ALA A 181 -17.39 -9.37 -3.72
N SER A 182 -17.42 -8.26 -4.47
CA SER A 182 -18.53 -7.95 -5.38
C SER A 182 -18.63 -8.98 -6.51
N ALA A 183 -17.49 -9.40 -7.08
CA ALA A 183 -17.46 -10.42 -8.12
C ALA A 183 -17.90 -11.79 -7.60
N ALA A 184 -17.51 -12.17 -6.38
CA ALA A 184 -17.94 -13.42 -5.76
C ALA A 184 -19.44 -13.46 -5.51
N LEU A 185 -20.02 -12.36 -5.02
CA LEU A 185 -21.48 -12.25 -4.82
C LEU A 185 -22.23 -12.33 -6.15
N GLY A 186 -21.75 -11.65 -7.20
CA GLY A 186 -22.36 -11.71 -8.54
C GLY A 186 -22.26 -13.07 -9.20
N ALA A 187 -21.24 -13.88 -8.86
CA ALA A 187 -21.09 -15.25 -9.38
C ALA A 187 -21.98 -16.27 -8.63
N ALA A 188 -22.43 -15.92 -7.42
CA ALA A 188 -23.30 -16.78 -6.60
C ALA A 188 -24.81 -16.53 -6.83
N ALA A 189 -25.16 -15.42 -7.49
CA ALA A 189 -26.53 -15.03 -7.84
C ALA A 189 -26.97 -15.62 -9.19
#